data_9c8be27ced651c4373f967882d5061e6
#
_entry.id   9c8be27ced651c4373f967882d5061e6
#
_cell.length_a   1.000
_cell.length_b   1.000
_cell.length_c   1.000
_cell.angle_alpha   90.00
_cell.angle_beta   90.00
_cell.angle_gamma   90.00
#
_symmetry.space_group_name_H-M   'P 1'
#
loop_
_entity.id
_entity.type
_entity.pdbx_description
1 polymer ?
#
loop_
_entity_poly.entity_id
_entity_poly.type
_entity_poly.pdbx_seq_one_letter_code
_entity_poly.pdbx_strand_id
1 'polypeptide(L)' 'MDLREMIGRVLALLGLVCAVVGIFVLEGISIEFPGIILGGLGYYFGLTSQDRVGQILGIAAAVLNVISMVISGLSEPLQ' A
#
# COMPACT_ATOMS: atom_id res chain seq x y z
N MET A 1 -3.09 -20.51 10.55
CA MET A 1 -3.14 -19.06 10.35
C MET A 1 -4.59 -18.60 10.34
N ASP A 2 -4.89 -17.54 11.09
CA ASP A 2 -6.24 -16.98 11.12
C ASP A 2 -6.57 -16.40 9.74
N LEU A 3 -7.85 -16.50 9.37
CA LEU A 3 -8.31 -15.94 8.10
C LEU A 3 -8.05 -14.45 8.00
N ARG A 4 -8.24 -13.72 9.10
CA ARG A 4 -7.98 -12.28 9.11
C ARG A 4 -6.51 -11.95 8.88
N GLU A 5 -5.60 -12.76 9.45
CA GLU A 5 -4.17 -12.59 9.20
C GLU A 5 -3.86 -12.76 7.73
N MET A 6 -4.41 -13.81 7.12
CA MET A 6 -4.16 -14.10 5.72
C MET A 6 -4.69 -12.99 4.83
N ILE A 7 -5.93 -12.55 5.07
CA ILE A 7 -6.53 -11.46 4.30
C ILE A 7 -5.71 -10.18 4.45
N GLY A 8 -5.30 -9.85 5.68
CA GLY A 8 -4.51 -8.66 5.93
C GLY A 8 -3.19 -8.68 5.20
N ARG A 9 -2.49 -9.80 5.23
CA ARG A 9 -1.21 -9.94 4.53
C ARG A 9 -1.38 -9.83 3.03
N VAL A 10 -2.42 -10.46 2.48
CA VAL A 10 -2.70 -10.40 1.04
C VAL A 10 -3.02 -8.97 0.63
N LEU A 11 -3.86 -8.28 1.39
CA LEU A 11 -4.20 -6.88 1.08
C LEU A 11 -2.96 -5.99 1.14
N ALA A 12 -2.12 -6.19 2.15
CA ALA A 12 -0.89 -5.41 2.27
C ALA A 12 0.07 -5.67 1.12
N LEU A 13 0.21 -6.94 0.71
CA LEU A 13 1.05 -7.28 -0.43
C LEU A 13 0.54 -6.66 -1.72
N LEU A 14 -0.79 -6.68 -1.92
CA LEU A 14 -1.38 -6.03 -3.09
C LEU A 14 -1.10 -4.53 -3.07
N GLY A 15 -1.16 -3.91 -1.90
CA GLY A 15 -0.81 -2.51 -1.76
C GLY A 15 0.64 -2.23 -2.12
N LEU A 16 1.55 -3.11 -1.71
CA LEU A 16 2.96 -2.99 -2.07
C LEU A 16 3.18 -3.13 -3.56
N VAL A 17 2.48 -4.07 -4.19
CA VAL A 17 2.56 -4.26 -5.64
C VAL A 17 2.08 -2.99 -6.34
N CYS A 18 0.99 -2.38 -5.87
CA CYS A 18 0.51 -1.12 -6.43
C CYS A 18 1.57 -0.03 -6.32
N ALA A 19 2.28 0.05 -5.20
CA ALA A 19 3.33 1.04 -5.02
C ALA A 19 4.46 0.84 -6.04
N VAL A 20 4.91 -0.40 -6.21
CA VAL A 20 5.98 -0.72 -7.14
C VAL A 20 5.57 -0.42 -8.57
N VAL A 21 4.37 -0.85 -8.96
CA VAL A 21 3.86 -0.62 -10.31
C VAL A 21 3.71 0.88 -10.56
N GLY A 22 3.22 1.63 -9.57
CA GLY A 22 3.07 3.07 -9.69
C GLY A 22 4.39 3.78 -9.93
N ILE A 23 5.45 3.35 -9.26
CA ILE A 23 6.78 3.93 -9.45
C ILE A 23 7.26 3.69 -10.89
N PHE A 24 7.10 2.47 -11.38
CA PHE A 24 7.59 2.13 -12.73
C PHE A 24 6.76 2.78 -13.83
N VAL A 25 5.46 2.90 -13.63
CA VAL A 25 4.57 3.43 -14.66
C VAL A 25 4.42 4.95 -14.54
N LEU A 26 4.73 5.51 -13.37
CA LEU A 26 4.59 6.94 -13.07
C LEU A 26 3.15 7.44 -13.25
N GLU A 27 2.20 6.55 -13.01
CA GLU A 27 0.78 6.93 -13.10
C GLU A 27 0.27 7.59 -11.84
N GLY A 28 1.02 7.45 -10.74
CA GLY A 28 0.74 8.20 -9.53
C GLY A 28 -0.60 7.85 -8.92
N ILE A 29 -1.52 8.82 -8.90
CA ILE A 29 -2.76 8.72 -8.14
C ILE A 29 -3.63 7.55 -8.59
N SER A 30 -3.64 7.24 -9.89
CA SER A 30 -4.50 6.18 -10.42
C SER A 30 -4.22 4.82 -9.80
N ILE A 31 -2.96 4.53 -9.47
CA ILE A 31 -2.55 3.24 -8.93
C ILE A 31 -2.27 3.33 -7.44
N GLU A 32 -1.68 4.44 -7.00
CA GLU A 32 -1.27 4.60 -5.61
C GLU A 32 -2.45 4.78 -4.68
N PHE A 33 -3.52 5.43 -5.13
CA PHE A 33 -4.69 5.65 -4.30
C PHE A 33 -5.31 4.32 -3.84
N PRO A 34 -5.59 3.36 -4.74
CA PRO A 34 -6.03 2.02 -4.31
C PRO A 34 -5.00 1.33 -3.43
N GLY A 35 -3.70 1.55 -3.70
CA GLY A 35 -2.64 0.95 -2.90
C GLY A 35 -2.65 1.43 -1.46
N ILE A 36 -2.93 2.71 -1.23
CA ILE A 36 -3.05 3.24 0.13
C ILE A 36 -4.21 2.60 0.85
N ILE A 37 -5.34 2.45 0.18
CA ILE A 37 -6.52 1.80 0.77
C ILE A 37 -6.21 0.36 1.12
N LEU A 38 -5.58 -0.39 0.21
CA LEU A 38 -5.20 -1.78 0.45
C LEU A 38 -4.23 -1.89 1.61
N GLY A 39 -3.24 -1.01 1.66
CA GLY A 39 -2.28 -0.99 2.76
C GLY A 39 -2.95 -0.70 4.09
N GLY A 40 -3.85 0.27 4.10
CA GLY A 40 -4.59 0.63 5.32
C GLY A 40 -5.47 -0.52 5.80
N LEU A 41 -6.17 -1.20 4.88
CA LEU A 41 -6.98 -2.36 5.22
C LEU A 41 -6.11 -3.49 5.75
N GLY A 42 -4.96 -3.73 5.12
CA GLY A 42 -4.02 -4.74 5.60
C GLY A 42 -3.55 -4.46 7.01
N TYR A 43 -3.24 -3.21 7.30
CA TYR A 43 -2.85 -2.80 8.64
C TYR A 43 -4.00 -3.02 9.63
N TYR A 44 -5.22 -2.64 9.25
CA TYR A 44 -6.39 -2.82 10.12
C TYR A 44 -6.61 -4.30 10.45
N PHE A 45 -6.55 -5.18 9.45
CA PHE A 45 -6.69 -6.61 9.68
C PHE A 45 -5.54 -7.14 10.52
N GLY A 46 -4.34 -6.61 10.34
CA GLY A 46 -3.20 -6.97 11.18
C GLY A 46 -3.44 -6.60 12.63
N LEU A 47 -4.00 -5.42 12.89
CA LEU A 47 -4.32 -5.00 14.25
C LEU A 47 -5.37 -5.90 14.89
N THR A 48 -6.43 -6.22 14.15
CA THR A 48 -7.54 -7.00 14.73
C THR A 48 -7.16 -8.45 14.96
N SER A 49 -6.23 -8.99 14.18
CA SER A 49 -5.75 -10.36 14.33
C SER A 49 -4.46 -10.46 15.16
N GLN A 50 -3.94 -9.32 15.64
CA GLN A 50 -2.71 -9.25 16.39
C GLN A 50 -1.52 -9.82 15.59
N ASP A 51 -1.55 -9.60 14.29
CA ASP A 51 -0.51 -10.06 13.38
C ASP A 51 0.48 -8.93 13.10
N ARG A 52 1.64 -8.99 13.74
CA ARG A 52 2.64 -7.94 13.59
C ARG A 52 3.14 -7.85 12.15
N VAL A 53 3.28 -8.98 11.48
CA VAL A 53 3.73 -9.00 10.08
C VAL A 53 2.75 -8.27 9.19
N GLY A 54 1.45 -8.55 9.37
CA GLY A 54 0.42 -7.84 8.62
C GLY A 54 0.41 -6.35 8.88
N GLN A 55 0.61 -5.95 10.14
CA GLN A 55 0.68 -4.54 10.49
C GLN A 55 1.85 -3.85 9.81
N ILE A 56 3.02 -4.46 9.84
CA ILE A 56 4.23 -3.89 9.24
C ILE A 56 4.07 -3.80 7.73
N LEU A 57 3.56 -4.86 7.10
CA LEU A 57 3.33 -4.86 5.66
C LEU A 57 2.31 -3.80 5.25
N GLY A 58 1.25 -3.65 6.04
CA GLY A 58 0.23 -2.65 5.75
C GLY A 58 0.77 -1.23 5.84
N ILE A 59 1.51 -0.94 6.90
CA ILE A 59 2.13 0.38 7.06
C ILE A 59 3.13 0.63 5.93
N ALA A 60 3.97 -0.35 5.62
CA ALA A 60 4.96 -0.21 4.56
C ALA A 60 4.29 0.06 3.23
N ALA A 61 3.21 -0.66 2.92
CA ALA A 61 2.47 -0.45 1.68
C ALA A 61 1.90 0.97 1.62
N ALA A 62 1.26 1.43 2.70
CA ALA A 62 0.67 2.75 2.73
C ALA A 62 1.74 3.83 2.57
N VAL A 63 2.84 3.71 3.29
CA VAL A 63 3.93 4.69 3.23
C VAL A 63 4.55 4.73 1.85
N LEU A 64 4.83 3.57 1.26
CA LEU A 64 5.42 3.50 -0.07
C LEU A 64 4.50 4.10 -1.12
N ASN A 65 3.18 3.85 -1.00
CA ASN A 65 2.23 4.45 -1.93
C ASN A 65 2.21 5.98 -1.81
N VAL A 66 2.25 6.49 -0.58
CA VAL A 66 2.30 7.94 -0.37
C VAL A 66 3.58 8.53 -0.95
N ILE A 67 4.71 7.88 -0.71
CA ILE A 67 5.98 8.34 -1.26
C ILE A 67 5.94 8.35 -2.79
N SER A 68 5.39 7.29 -3.38
CA SER A 68 5.25 7.20 -4.84
C SER A 68 4.38 8.32 -5.38
N MET A 69 3.28 8.65 -4.70
CA MET A 69 2.43 9.76 -5.10
C MET A 69 3.19 11.08 -5.09
N VAL A 70 3.98 11.30 -4.04
CA VAL A 70 4.76 12.54 -3.92
C VAL A 70 5.79 12.62 -5.04
N ILE A 71 6.50 11.52 -5.29
CA ILE A 71 7.50 11.47 -6.35
C ILE A 71 6.85 11.73 -7.71
N SER A 72 5.72 11.10 -7.98
CA SER A 72 5.00 11.30 -9.24
C SER A 72 4.56 12.75 -9.40
N GLY A 73 4.07 13.34 -8.33
CA GLY A 73 3.64 14.74 -8.35
C GLY A 73 4.80 15.69 -8.59
N LEU A 74 5.97 15.38 -8.02
CA LEU A 74 7.16 16.23 -8.20
C LEU A 74 7.80 16.05 -9.57
N SER A 75 7.71 14.84 -10.14
CA SER A 75 8.31 14.56 -11.44
C SER A 75 7.46 15.05 -12.60
N GLU A 76 6.17 15.30 -12.38
CA GLU A 76 5.31 15.87 -13.39
C GLU A 76 5.42 17.39 -13.33
N PRO A 77 5.95 18.02 -14.37
CA PRO A 77 5.99 19.47 -14.40
C PRO A 77 4.55 20.01 -14.38
N LEU A 78 4.40 21.18 -13.82
CA LEU A 78 3.11 21.85 -13.82
C LEU A 78 2.68 22.10 -15.25
N GLN A 79 1.62 21.44 -15.63
CA GLN A 79 1.10 21.58 -17.00
C GLN A 79 -0.21 22.33 -16.98
#